data_921a4b54c7c223d76d1f0c72d72f62e7
#
_entry.id   921a4b54c7c223d76d1f0c72d72f62e7
#
_cell.length_a   1.000
_cell.length_b   1.000
_cell.length_c   1.000
_cell.angle_alpha   90.00
_cell.angle_beta   90.00
_cell.angle_gamma   90.00
#
_symmetry.space_group_name_H-M   'P 1'
#
loop_
_entity.id
_entity.type
_entity.pdbx_description
1 polymer ?
#
loop_
_entity_poly.entity_id
_entity_poly.type
_entity_poly.pdbx_seq_one_letter_code
_entity_poly.pdbx_strand_id
1 'polypeptide(L)'
;MAIQTEQTTDEAKEGELAVDNTVAQMSSIHESVQSSNTITRSLYDRSKEVASILNVITEIAGQTNLLALNAAIEAARAGEHGKGFAVVADEVRKLAEQSQQSVTEIQAIVEGFQVDTGNSVKVMEEITQNVLSGIEVSEEASRRFTHIMERMQQLLPAVEAISTTAEQAATSVHHVANGVDEVSSSAQNNAAASQQVAASSEEQLASMEEIRSAAESLSFMAEDLKAVISKFQY
;
A
#
# COMPACT_ATOMS: atom_id res chain seq x y z
N MET A 1 -15.06 -2.79 -16.79
CA MET A 1 -14.36 -1.65 -16.13
C MET A 1 -15.07 -1.20 -14.87
N ALA A 2 -16.35 -0.87 -14.85
CA ALA A 2 -17.08 -0.46 -13.63
C ALA A 2 -16.97 -1.49 -12.48
N ILE A 3 -17.17 -2.77 -12.75
CA ILE A 3 -17.02 -3.87 -11.77
C ILE A 3 -15.62 -3.90 -11.17
N GLN A 4 -14.58 -3.63 -11.95
CA GLN A 4 -13.19 -3.66 -11.49
C GLN A 4 -12.85 -2.45 -10.62
N THR A 5 -13.46 -1.30 -10.89
CA THR A 5 -13.33 -0.09 -10.06
C THR A 5 -14.00 -0.29 -8.71
N GLU A 6 -15.17 -0.91 -8.68
CA GLU A 6 -15.91 -1.27 -7.47
C GLU A 6 -15.11 -2.28 -6.62
N GLN A 7 -14.59 -3.35 -7.22
CA GLN A 7 -13.72 -4.31 -6.53
C GLN A 7 -12.49 -3.65 -5.92
N THR A 8 -11.81 -2.76 -6.66
CA THR A 8 -10.64 -2.04 -6.13
C THR A 8 -11.01 -1.11 -4.97
N THR A 9 -12.22 -0.52 -4.99
CA THR A 9 -12.72 0.28 -3.87
C THR A 9 -12.95 -0.56 -2.63
N ASP A 10 -13.53 -1.75 -2.79
CA ASP A 10 -13.77 -2.69 -1.68
C ASP A 10 -12.45 -3.21 -1.09
N GLU A 11 -11.48 -3.59 -1.94
CA GLU A 11 -10.15 -4.00 -1.51
C GLU A 11 -9.40 -2.86 -0.77
N ALA A 12 -9.53 -1.63 -1.24
CA ALA A 12 -8.93 -0.48 -0.57
C ALA A 12 -9.56 -0.22 0.81
N LYS A 13 -10.88 -0.40 0.94
CA LYS A 13 -11.59 -0.29 2.21
C LYS A 13 -11.21 -1.39 3.20
N GLU A 14 -11.06 -2.62 2.73
CA GLU A 14 -10.54 -3.72 3.57
C GLU A 14 -9.11 -3.45 4.01
N GLY A 15 -8.27 -2.90 3.12
CA GLY A 15 -6.91 -2.47 3.44
C GLY A 15 -6.87 -1.38 4.51
N GLU A 16 -7.73 -0.35 4.42
CA GLU A 16 -7.87 0.70 5.44
C GLU A 16 -8.24 0.11 6.80
N LEU A 17 -9.26 -0.77 6.86
CA LEU A 17 -9.66 -1.45 8.09
C LEU A 17 -8.56 -2.30 8.71
N ALA A 18 -7.76 -2.99 7.89
CA ALA A 18 -6.63 -3.78 8.37
C ALA A 18 -5.52 -2.90 8.98
N VAL A 19 -5.27 -1.74 8.37
CA VAL A 19 -4.30 -0.77 8.89
C VAL A 19 -4.81 -0.12 10.18
N ASP A 20 -6.08 0.26 10.26
CA ASP A 20 -6.67 0.83 11.49
C ASP A 20 -6.59 -0.17 12.66
N ASN A 21 -6.83 -1.46 12.41
CA ASN A 21 -6.61 -2.51 13.39
C ASN A 21 -5.13 -2.60 13.83
N THR A 22 -4.20 -2.37 12.89
CA THR A 22 -2.76 -2.35 13.19
C THR A 22 -2.40 -1.17 14.08
N VAL A 23 -2.95 0.02 13.84
CA VAL A 23 -2.80 1.21 14.70
C VAL A 23 -3.31 0.93 16.10
N ALA A 24 -4.51 0.35 16.22
CA ALA A 24 -5.09 -0.02 17.52
C ALA A 24 -4.20 -1.03 18.27
N GLN A 25 -3.66 -2.03 17.57
CA GLN A 25 -2.75 -3.02 18.16
C GLN A 25 -1.43 -2.38 18.61
N MET A 26 -0.84 -1.49 17.80
CA MET A 26 0.38 -0.75 18.18
C MET A 26 0.14 0.15 19.39
N SER A 27 -1.02 0.79 19.50
CA SER A 27 -1.40 1.59 20.68
C SER A 27 -1.48 0.71 21.94
N SER A 28 -2.05 -0.49 21.85
CA SER A 28 -2.08 -1.45 22.95
C SER A 28 -0.69 -1.92 23.37
N ILE A 29 0.21 -2.15 22.38
CA ILE A 29 1.60 -2.47 22.64
C ILE A 29 2.30 -1.31 23.34
N HIS A 30 2.06 -0.06 22.92
CA HIS A 30 2.60 1.13 23.55
C HIS A 30 2.23 1.21 25.05
N GLU A 31 0.96 1.02 25.40
CA GLU A 31 0.50 1.00 26.78
C GLU A 31 1.15 -0.12 27.61
N SER A 32 1.30 -1.31 27.00
CA SER A 32 1.94 -2.45 27.66
C SER A 32 3.43 -2.20 27.93
N VAL A 33 4.12 -1.56 27.00
CA VAL A 33 5.53 -1.18 27.15
C VAL A 33 5.70 -0.11 28.22
N GLN A 34 4.82 0.89 28.27
CA GLN A 34 4.84 1.90 29.32
C GLN A 34 4.63 1.29 30.71
N SER A 35 3.67 0.36 30.83
CA SER A 35 3.43 -0.38 32.08
C SER A 35 4.69 -1.18 32.49
N SER A 36 5.30 -1.91 31.56
CA SER A 36 6.51 -2.68 31.79
C SER A 36 7.69 -1.80 32.19
N ASN A 37 7.85 -0.63 31.58
CA ASN A 37 8.88 0.34 31.96
C ASN A 37 8.69 0.84 33.39
N THR A 38 7.44 1.13 33.79
CA THR A 38 7.12 1.56 35.16
C THR A 38 7.47 0.48 36.18
N ILE A 39 7.13 -0.78 35.90
CA ILE A 39 7.45 -1.92 36.77
C ILE A 39 8.97 -2.09 36.86
N THR A 40 9.69 -2.05 35.73
CA THR A 40 11.14 -2.21 35.72
C THR A 40 11.87 -1.11 36.49
N ARG A 41 11.43 0.13 36.37
CA ARG A 41 11.94 1.25 37.17
C ARG A 41 11.70 1.02 38.67
N SER A 42 10.51 0.56 39.05
CA SER A 42 10.21 0.25 40.46
C SER A 42 11.10 -0.89 40.98
N LEU A 43 11.39 -1.90 40.14
CA LEU A 43 12.34 -2.97 40.52
C LEU A 43 13.78 -2.43 40.71
N TYR A 44 14.21 -1.54 39.84
CA TYR A 44 15.52 -0.88 39.97
C TYR A 44 15.62 -0.08 41.29
N ASP A 45 14.59 0.69 41.65
CA ASP A 45 14.58 1.47 42.88
C ASP A 45 14.56 0.58 44.13
N ARG A 46 13.76 -0.50 44.12
CA ARG A 46 13.75 -1.50 45.21
C ARG A 46 15.10 -2.20 45.37
N SER A 47 15.82 -2.47 44.26
CA SER A 47 17.14 -3.08 44.34
C SER A 47 18.16 -2.14 45.01
N LYS A 48 18.02 -0.82 44.84
CA LYS A 48 18.83 0.19 45.58
C LYS A 48 18.53 0.17 47.08
N GLU A 49 17.26 0.03 47.46
CA GLU A 49 16.88 -0.10 48.86
C GLU A 49 17.49 -1.36 49.49
N VAL A 50 17.44 -2.50 48.76
CA VAL A 50 18.08 -3.75 49.19
C VAL A 50 19.58 -3.57 49.36
N ALA A 51 20.26 -2.93 48.41
CA ALA A 51 21.70 -2.62 48.52
C ALA A 51 22.02 -1.78 49.75
N SER A 52 21.18 -0.79 50.08
CA SER A 52 21.34 0.03 51.29
C SER A 52 21.19 -0.83 52.59
N ILE A 53 20.22 -1.74 52.62
CA ILE A 53 20.02 -2.66 53.74
C ILE A 53 21.24 -3.60 53.91
N LEU A 54 21.79 -4.13 52.82
CA LEU A 54 22.98 -4.97 52.83
C LEU A 54 24.21 -4.21 53.41
N ASN A 55 24.38 -2.94 53.11
CA ASN A 55 25.42 -2.13 53.72
C ASN A 55 25.29 -2.03 55.23
N VAL A 56 24.05 -1.81 55.73
CA VAL A 56 23.78 -1.80 57.16
C VAL A 56 24.09 -3.18 57.80
N ILE A 57 23.70 -4.28 57.17
CA ILE A 57 24.01 -5.62 57.66
C ILE A 57 25.52 -5.87 57.68
N THR A 58 26.28 -5.38 56.68
CA THR A 58 27.73 -5.46 56.64
C THR A 58 28.36 -4.74 57.85
N GLU A 59 27.86 -3.52 58.19
CA GLU A 59 28.29 -2.78 59.34
C GLU A 59 28.02 -3.52 60.66
N ILE A 60 26.81 -4.08 60.80
CA ILE A 60 26.41 -4.86 61.98
C ILE A 60 27.31 -6.09 62.14
N ALA A 61 27.57 -6.85 61.05
CA ALA A 61 28.46 -7.97 61.05
C ALA A 61 29.90 -7.58 61.45
N GLY A 62 30.41 -6.46 60.90
CA GLY A 62 31.70 -5.90 61.28
C GLY A 62 31.79 -5.51 62.76
N GLN A 63 30.76 -4.83 63.28
CA GLN A 63 30.70 -4.47 64.73
C GLN A 63 30.62 -5.72 65.61
N THR A 64 29.82 -6.71 65.18
CA THR A 64 29.69 -7.95 65.91
C THR A 64 31.01 -8.73 65.97
N ASN A 65 31.73 -8.72 64.85
CA ASN A 65 33.06 -9.35 64.75
C ASN A 65 34.07 -8.68 65.73
N LEU A 66 34.06 -7.32 65.79
CA LEU A 66 34.91 -6.55 66.70
C LEU A 66 34.51 -6.81 68.19
N LEU A 67 33.22 -6.86 68.49
CA LEU A 67 32.72 -7.16 69.84
C LEU A 67 33.13 -8.58 70.28
N ALA A 68 32.99 -9.58 69.39
CA ALA A 68 33.38 -10.94 69.65
C ALA A 68 34.91 -11.05 69.86
N LEU A 69 35.70 -10.34 69.07
CA LEU A 69 37.14 -10.29 69.25
C LEU A 69 37.53 -9.71 70.58
N ASN A 70 36.94 -8.60 71.00
CA ASN A 70 37.16 -7.98 72.30
C ASN A 70 36.79 -8.94 73.44
N ALA A 71 35.66 -9.63 73.31
CA ALA A 71 35.20 -10.62 74.29
C ALA A 71 36.17 -11.82 74.37
N ALA A 72 36.72 -12.29 73.26
CA ALA A 72 37.71 -13.35 73.23
C ALA A 72 39.01 -12.93 73.90
N ILE A 73 39.46 -11.67 73.71
CA ILE A 73 40.65 -11.12 74.35
C ILE A 73 40.44 -11.09 75.89
N GLU A 74 39.31 -10.59 76.34
CA GLU A 74 39.04 -10.47 77.79
C GLU A 74 38.83 -11.84 78.44
N ALA A 75 38.22 -12.80 77.73
CA ALA A 75 38.13 -14.18 78.18
C ALA A 75 39.50 -14.85 78.32
N ALA A 76 40.41 -14.64 77.37
CA ALA A 76 41.81 -15.07 77.48
C ALA A 76 42.53 -14.41 78.66
N ARG A 77 42.24 -13.20 78.98
CA ARG A 77 42.79 -12.45 80.13
C ARG A 77 42.34 -13.01 81.48
N ALA A 78 41.11 -13.54 81.56
CA ALA A 78 40.58 -14.21 82.77
C ALA A 78 41.12 -15.66 83.07
N GLY A 79 41.94 -16.16 82.14
CA GLY A 79 42.63 -17.43 82.37
C GLY A 79 41.70 -18.68 82.47
N GLU A 80 41.85 -19.50 83.45
CA GLU A 80 41.02 -20.73 83.64
C GLU A 80 39.51 -20.41 83.80
N HIS A 81 39.20 -19.25 84.43
CA HIS A 81 37.81 -18.85 84.64
C HIS A 81 37.12 -18.35 83.35
N GLY A 82 37.88 -17.96 82.29
CA GLY A 82 37.37 -17.44 81.03
C GLY A 82 37.20 -18.52 79.95
N LYS A 83 37.62 -19.79 80.09
CA LYS A 83 37.61 -20.74 78.99
C LYS A 83 36.29 -20.99 78.30
N GLY A 84 35.16 -21.04 79.02
CA GLY A 84 33.83 -21.16 78.43
C GLY A 84 33.41 -19.95 77.65
N PHE A 85 33.75 -18.71 78.09
CA PHE A 85 33.46 -17.46 77.41
C PHE A 85 34.31 -17.31 76.13
N ALA A 86 35.58 -17.78 76.14
CA ALA A 86 36.43 -17.74 74.95
C ALA A 86 35.87 -18.56 73.80
N VAL A 87 35.31 -19.77 74.09
CA VAL A 87 34.70 -20.62 73.05
C VAL A 87 33.44 -19.95 72.45
N VAL A 88 32.61 -19.33 73.25
CA VAL A 88 31.40 -18.59 72.79
C VAL A 88 31.81 -17.38 71.94
N ALA A 89 32.80 -16.60 72.41
CA ALA A 89 33.29 -15.45 71.66
C ALA A 89 33.90 -15.84 70.30
N ASP A 90 34.65 -16.92 70.20
CA ASP A 90 35.22 -17.38 68.94
C ASP A 90 34.11 -17.90 67.98
N GLU A 91 33.05 -18.56 68.50
CA GLU A 91 31.88 -18.99 67.72
C GLU A 91 31.09 -17.79 67.18
N VAL A 92 30.84 -16.77 68.01
CA VAL A 92 30.20 -15.51 67.58
C VAL A 92 31.03 -14.79 66.50
N ARG A 93 32.37 -14.76 66.67
CA ARG A 93 33.29 -14.23 65.68
C ARG A 93 33.19 -14.94 64.33
N LYS A 94 33.16 -16.27 64.29
CA LYS A 94 32.96 -17.10 63.07
C LYS A 94 31.64 -16.82 62.43
N LEU A 95 30.55 -16.71 63.20
CA LEU A 95 29.23 -16.36 62.68
C LEU A 95 29.20 -14.98 62.05
N ALA A 96 29.89 -14.01 62.64
CA ALA A 96 29.99 -12.65 62.08
C ALA A 96 30.76 -12.64 60.75
N GLU A 97 31.88 -13.38 60.68
CA GLU A 97 32.65 -13.55 59.43
C GLU A 97 31.82 -14.22 58.32
N GLN A 98 31.12 -15.29 58.63
CA GLN A 98 30.22 -15.97 57.70
C GLN A 98 29.07 -15.06 57.22
N SER A 99 28.50 -14.26 58.16
CA SER A 99 27.45 -13.28 57.80
C SER A 99 28.00 -12.26 56.81
N GLN A 100 29.21 -11.70 57.04
CA GLN A 100 29.87 -10.75 56.17
C GLN A 100 30.14 -11.33 54.79
N GLN A 101 30.59 -12.56 54.71
CA GLN A 101 30.80 -13.25 53.43
C GLN A 101 29.46 -13.44 52.68
N SER A 102 28.42 -13.90 53.33
CA SER A 102 27.09 -14.08 52.71
C SER A 102 26.52 -12.77 52.20
N VAL A 103 26.66 -11.67 52.95
CA VAL A 103 26.24 -10.32 52.53
C VAL A 103 27.01 -9.88 51.28
N THR A 104 28.32 -10.12 51.21
CA THR A 104 29.13 -9.78 50.02
C THR A 104 28.63 -10.56 48.77
N GLU A 105 28.29 -11.84 48.91
CA GLU A 105 27.70 -12.64 47.82
C GLU A 105 26.36 -12.09 47.37
N ILE A 106 25.50 -11.71 48.33
CA ILE A 106 24.18 -11.09 48.00
C ILE A 106 24.35 -9.72 47.35
N GLN A 107 25.31 -8.93 47.77
CA GLN A 107 25.64 -7.62 47.15
C GLN A 107 26.00 -7.80 45.68
N ALA A 108 26.83 -8.76 45.33
CA ALA A 108 27.21 -9.03 43.95
C ALA A 108 25.97 -9.42 43.09
N ILE A 109 25.02 -10.17 43.65
CA ILE A 109 23.76 -10.53 42.98
C ILE A 109 22.89 -9.28 42.78
N VAL A 110 22.77 -8.41 43.79
CA VAL A 110 21.97 -7.16 43.70
C VAL A 110 22.56 -6.16 42.71
N GLU A 111 23.89 -6.06 42.69
CA GLU A 111 24.58 -5.22 41.67
C GLU A 111 24.31 -5.72 40.24
N GLY A 112 24.43 -7.06 40.03
CA GLY A 112 24.08 -7.66 38.73
C GLY A 112 22.61 -7.37 38.34
N PHE A 113 21.69 -7.53 39.30
CA PHE A 113 20.29 -7.23 39.09
C PHE A 113 20.03 -5.73 38.76
N GLN A 114 20.76 -4.80 39.35
CA GLN A 114 20.69 -3.37 39.01
C GLN A 114 21.17 -3.09 37.58
N VAL A 115 22.24 -3.73 37.15
CA VAL A 115 22.72 -3.64 35.77
C VAL A 115 21.68 -4.15 34.79
N ASP A 116 21.10 -5.33 35.05
CA ASP A 116 20.12 -5.94 34.16
C ASP A 116 18.84 -5.12 34.06
N THR A 117 18.31 -4.62 35.19
CA THR A 117 17.14 -3.76 35.20
C THR A 117 17.42 -2.41 34.52
N GLY A 118 18.62 -1.84 34.71
CA GLY A 118 19.04 -0.61 34.02
C GLY A 118 19.14 -0.79 32.50
N ASN A 119 19.63 -1.93 32.04
CA ASN A 119 19.65 -2.29 30.61
C ASN A 119 18.21 -2.51 30.08
N SER A 120 17.35 -3.16 30.86
CA SER A 120 15.93 -3.38 30.48
C SER A 120 15.19 -2.05 30.29
N VAL A 121 15.43 -1.02 31.10
CA VAL A 121 14.85 0.32 30.92
C VAL A 121 15.26 0.92 29.57
N LYS A 122 16.52 0.82 29.18
CA LYS A 122 17.00 1.31 27.88
C LYS A 122 16.33 0.60 26.72
N VAL A 123 16.23 -0.73 26.80
CA VAL A 123 15.54 -1.53 25.77
C VAL A 123 14.07 -1.14 25.67
N MET A 124 13.39 -0.88 26.80
CA MET A 124 12.00 -0.41 26.77
C MET A 124 11.84 0.97 26.12
N GLU A 125 12.81 1.87 26.29
CA GLU A 125 12.84 3.17 25.62
C GLU A 125 13.00 3.00 24.09
N GLU A 126 13.88 2.11 23.63
CA GLU A 126 14.03 1.80 22.21
C GLU A 126 12.75 1.17 21.61
N ILE A 127 12.13 0.23 22.33
CA ILE A 127 10.84 -0.37 21.90
C ILE A 127 9.76 0.70 21.80
N THR A 128 9.71 1.64 22.75
CA THR A 128 8.75 2.75 22.71
C THR A 128 8.90 3.58 21.43
N GLN A 129 10.12 3.92 21.05
CA GLN A 129 10.41 4.67 19.82
C GLN A 129 10.00 3.90 18.57
N ASN A 130 10.30 2.59 18.52
CA ASN A 130 9.92 1.74 17.40
C ASN A 130 8.38 1.62 17.26
N VAL A 131 7.67 1.51 18.38
CA VAL A 131 6.20 1.44 18.37
C VAL A 131 5.59 2.77 17.90
N LEU A 132 6.09 3.91 18.35
CA LEU A 132 5.63 5.22 17.89
C LEU A 132 5.87 5.41 16.40
N SER A 133 7.04 5.01 15.89
CA SER A 133 7.32 5.01 14.45
C SER A 133 6.37 4.07 13.69
N GLY A 134 6.06 2.90 14.25
CA GLY A 134 5.10 1.96 13.66
C GLY A 134 3.69 2.55 13.56
N ILE A 135 3.25 3.30 14.56
CA ILE A 135 1.96 4.02 14.55
C ILE A 135 1.96 5.05 13.41
N GLU A 136 2.99 5.90 13.32
CA GLU A 136 3.10 6.95 12.30
C GLU A 136 3.06 6.37 10.88
N VAL A 137 3.82 5.30 10.61
CA VAL A 137 3.83 4.62 9.31
C VAL A 137 2.46 4.00 8.99
N SER A 138 1.80 3.42 9.99
CA SER A 138 0.46 2.85 9.81
C SER A 138 -0.59 3.92 9.53
N GLU A 139 -0.55 5.06 10.22
CA GLU A 139 -1.44 6.20 9.94
C GLU A 139 -1.22 6.79 8.55
N GLU A 140 0.03 6.84 8.07
CA GLU A 140 0.31 7.25 6.69
C GLU A 140 -0.27 6.25 5.68
N ALA A 141 -0.17 4.95 5.95
CA ALA A 141 -0.78 3.92 5.11
C ALA A 141 -2.31 4.05 5.07
N SER A 142 -2.98 4.30 6.21
CA SER A 142 -4.44 4.54 6.28
C SER A 142 -4.83 5.75 5.41
N ARG A 143 -4.12 6.88 5.51
CA ARG A 143 -4.34 8.04 4.63
C ARG A 143 -4.20 7.72 3.15
N ARG A 144 -3.24 6.85 2.77
CA ARG A 144 -3.06 6.43 1.38
C ARG A 144 -4.24 5.60 0.87
N PHE A 145 -4.81 4.71 1.69
CA PHE A 145 -6.03 3.97 1.33
C PHE A 145 -7.23 4.90 1.15
N THR A 146 -7.42 5.88 2.03
CA THR A 146 -8.46 6.92 1.86
C THR A 146 -8.31 7.64 0.52
N HIS A 147 -7.09 8.04 0.13
CA HIS A 147 -6.83 8.66 -1.17
C HIS A 147 -7.09 7.73 -2.36
N ILE A 148 -6.83 6.43 -2.22
CA ILE A 148 -7.17 5.45 -3.27
C ILE A 148 -8.68 5.40 -3.46
N MET A 149 -9.46 5.33 -2.38
CA MET A 149 -10.93 5.33 -2.46
C MET A 149 -11.49 6.60 -3.11
N GLU A 150 -10.97 7.77 -2.73
CA GLU A 150 -11.35 9.05 -3.36
C GLU A 150 -11.09 9.06 -4.87
N ARG A 151 -9.92 8.57 -5.30
CA ARG A 151 -9.58 8.48 -6.72
C ARG A 151 -10.44 7.47 -7.48
N MET A 152 -10.81 6.35 -6.84
CA MET A 152 -11.74 5.38 -7.44
C MET A 152 -13.13 5.98 -7.63
N GLN A 153 -13.63 6.76 -6.67
CA GLN A 153 -14.89 7.49 -6.81
C GLN A 153 -14.86 8.51 -7.97
N GLN A 154 -13.73 9.16 -8.20
CA GLN A 154 -13.55 10.08 -9.33
C GLN A 154 -13.46 9.36 -10.69
N LEU A 155 -13.00 8.10 -10.70
CA LEU A 155 -12.91 7.28 -11.91
C LEU A 155 -14.27 6.76 -12.38
N LEU A 156 -15.24 6.51 -11.49
CA LEU A 156 -16.56 5.99 -11.85
C LEU A 156 -17.26 6.79 -12.95
N PRO A 157 -17.40 8.13 -12.86
CA PRO A 157 -18.04 8.93 -13.92
C PRO A 157 -17.29 8.86 -15.26
N ALA A 158 -15.96 8.78 -15.23
CA ALA A 158 -15.16 8.66 -16.45
C ALA A 158 -15.37 7.30 -17.14
N VAL A 159 -15.50 6.23 -16.38
CA VAL A 159 -15.80 4.88 -16.89
C VAL A 159 -17.21 4.84 -17.51
N GLU A 160 -18.21 5.47 -16.90
CA GLU A 160 -19.56 5.59 -17.45
C GLU A 160 -19.57 6.41 -18.77
N ALA A 161 -18.82 7.52 -18.81
CA ALA A 161 -18.68 8.31 -20.02
C ALA A 161 -18.03 7.53 -21.18
N ILE A 162 -17.01 6.71 -20.88
CA ILE A 162 -16.37 5.81 -21.85
C ILE A 162 -17.38 4.79 -22.37
N SER A 163 -18.19 4.17 -21.51
CA SER A 163 -19.22 3.21 -21.91
C SER A 163 -20.24 3.83 -22.84
N THR A 164 -20.76 5.01 -22.49
CA THR A 164 -21.71 5.77 -23.32
C THR A 164 -21.11 6.12 -24.68
N THR A 165 -19.84 6.58 -24.70
CA THR A 165 -19.15 6.92 -25.95
C THR A 165 -18.93 5.69 -26.83
N ALA A 166 -18.64 4.53 -26.24
CA ALA A 166 -18.49 3.27 -26.97
C ALA A 166 -19.81 2.81 -27.62
N GLU A 167 -20.96 2.97 -26.93
CA GLU A 167 -22.29 2.69 -27.48
C GLU A 167 -22.64 3.64 -28.65
N GLN A 168 -22.32 4.94 -28.51
CA GLN A 168 -22.49 5.91 -29.58
C GLN A 168 -21.61 5.59 -30.78
N ALA A 169 -20.36 5.18 -30.55
CA ALA A 169 -19.46 4.76 -31.62
C ALA A 169 -19.99 3.53 -32.35
N ALA A 170 -20.49 2.52 -31.63
CA ALA A 170 -21.12 1.36 -32.24
C ALA A 170 -22.32 1.71 -33.11
N THR A 171 -23.19 2.60 -32.64
CA THR A 171 -24.32 3.13 -33.40
C THR A 171 -23.86 3.87 -34.65
N SER A 172 -22.84 4.69 -34.56
CA SER A 172 -22.26 5.41 -35.70
C SER A 172 -21.66 4.48 -36.77
N VAL A 173 -21.01 3.40 -36.33
CA VAL A 173 -20.51 2.35 -37.24
C VAL A 173 -21.65 1.69 -38.01
N HIS A 174 -22.78 1.40 -37.36
CA HIS A 174 -23.97 0.88 -38.03
C HIS A 174 -24.54 1.87 -39.08
N HIS A 175 -24.58 3.16 -38.76
CA HIS A 175 -25.00 4.19 -39.73
C HIS A 175 -24.05 4.26 -40.95
N VAL A 176 -22.75 4.18 -40.71
CA VAL A 176 -21.76 4.16 -41.80
C VAL A 176 -21.93 2.91 -42.68
N ALA A 177 -22.15 1.74 -42.10
CA ALA A 177 -22.41 0.50 -42.84
C ALA A 177 -23.63 0.62 -43.76
N ASN A 178 -24.76 1.13 -43.22
CA ASN A 178 -25.97 1.37 -44.01
C ASN A 178 -25.72 2.41 -45.14
N GLY A 179 -24.97 3.46 -44.88
CA GLY A 179 -24.59 4.46 -45.91
C GLY A 179 -23.71 3.85 -47.02
N VAL A 180 -22.82 2.91 -46.68
CA VAL A 180 -22.00 2.19 -47.69
C VAL A 180 -22.91 1.32 -48.59
N ASP A 181 -23.94 0.65 -48.05
CA ASP A 181 -24.89 -0.12 -48.82
C ASP A 181 -25.71 0.78 -49.77
N GLU A 182 -26.15 1.94 -49.33
CA GLU A 182 -26.84 2.96 -50.17
C GLU A 182 -25.95 3.45 -51.33
N VAL A 183 -24.66 3.77 -51.03
CA VAL A 183 -23.69 4.19 -52.05
C VAL A 183 -23.44 3.07 -53.04
N SER A 184 -23.34 1.83 -52.60
CA SER A 184 -23.18 0.66 -53.45
C SER A 184 -24.40 0.47 -54.41
N SER A 185 -25.61 0.58 -53.88
CA SER A 185 -26.84 0.54 -54.67
C SER A 185 -26.92 1.69 -55.69
N SER A 186 -26.59 2.90 -55.28
CA SER A 186 -26.51 4.08 -56.14
C SER A 186 -25.48 3.93 -57.27
N ALA A 187 -24.33 3.34 -57.00
CA ALA A 187 -23.28 3.05 -57.96
C ALA A 187 -23.77 2.03 -59.03
N GLN A 188 -24.51 0.99 -58.60
CA GLN A 188 -25.10 0.02 -59.52
C GLN A 188 -26.18 0.67 -60.42
N ASN A 189 -27.03 1.54 -59.85
CA ASN A 189 -28.01 2.25 -60.63
C ASN A 189 -27.37 3.23 -61.65
N ASN A 190 -26.31 3.89 -61.25
CA ASN A 190 -25.54 4.76 -62.15
C ASN A 190 -24.87 3.97 -63.31
N ALA A 191 -24.33 2.79 -63.02
CA ALA A 191 -23.78 1.92 -64.07
C ALA A 191 -24.84 1.47 -65.08
N ALA A 192 -26.04 1.09 -64.57
CA ALA A 192 -27.16 0.70 -65.44
C ALA A 192 -27.65 1.89 -66.29
N ALA A 193 -27.79 3.10 -65.68
CA ALA A 193 -28.17 4.32 -66.42
C ALA A 193 -27.10 4.68 -67.47
N SER A 194 -25.82 4.53 -67.18
CA SER A 194 -24.74 4.78 -68.10
C SER A 194 -24.78 3.83 -69.33
N GLN A 195 -25.09 2.55 -69.07
CA GLN A 195 -25.28 1.57 -70.17
C GLN A 195 -26.48 1.91 -71.04
N GLN A 196 -27.60 2.37 -70.45
CA GLN A 196 -28.75 2.81 -71.20
C GLN A 196 -28.46 4.06 -72.03
N VAL A 197 -27.71 5.05 -71.51
CA VAL A 197 -27.28 6.24 -72.26
C VAL A 197 -26.38 5.81 -73.44
N ALA A 198 -25.45 4.87 -73.23
CA ALA A 198 -24.60 4.36 -74.30
C ALA A 198 -25.43 3.71 -75.43
N ALA A 199 -26.40 2.83 -75.08
CA ALA A 199 -27.32 2.20 -76.05
C ALA A 199 -28.14 3.25 -76.84
N SER A 200 -28.70 4.23 -76.12
CA SER A 200 -29.49 5.30 -76.77
C SER A 200 -28.59 6.17 -77.69
N SER A 201 -27.32 6.34 -77.36
CA SER A 201 -26.36 7.05 -78.20
C SER A 201 -26.02 6.28 -79.46
N GLU A 202 -25.89 4.95 -79.38
CA GLU A 202 -25.71 4.07 -80.57
C GLU A 202 -26.96 4.11 -81.49
N GLU A 203 -28.17 4.05 -80.91
CA GLU A 203 -29.41 4.23 -81.73
C GLU A 203 -29.51 5.61 -82.38
N GLN A 204 -29.12 6.66 -81.69
CA GLN A 204 -29.07 8.02 -82.31
C GLN A 204 -28.05 8.08 -83.45
N LEU A 205 -26.86 7.48 -83.27
CA LEU A 205 -25.87 7.44 -84.38
C LEU A 205 -26.43 6.66 -85.58
N ALA A 206 -27.08 5.54 -85.41
CA ALA A 206 -27.75 4.79 -86.49
C ALA A 206 -28.84 5.63 -87.18
N SER A 207 -29.68 6.32 -86.40
CA SER A 207 -30.70 7.22 -86.96
C SER A 207 -30.12 8.43 -87.74
N MET A 208 -29.00 8.96 -87.27
CA MET A 208 -28.30 10.06 -87.99
C MET A 208 -27.69 9.58 -89.30
N GLU A 209 -27.20 8.34 -89.37
CA GLU A 209 -26.68 7.71 -90.61
C GLU A 209 -27.82 7.50 -91.62
N GLU A 210 -29.03 7.04 -91.17
CA GLU A 210 -30.22 6.94 -92.02
C GLU A 210 -30.64 8.34 -92.54
N ILE A 211 -30.68 9.38 -91.66
CA ILE A 211 -30.97 10.76 -92.05
C ILE A 211 -30.00 11.28 -93.09
N ARG A 212 -28.67 10.97 -92.91
CA ARG A 212 -27.63 11.35 -93.86
C ARG A 212 -27.85 10.70 -95.21
N SER A 213 -28.15 9.42 -95.24
CA SER A 213 -28.44 8.67 -96.46
C SER A 213 -29.71 9.21 -97.21
N ALA A 214 -30.77 9.54 -96.42
CA ALA A 214 -31.99 10.12 -97.00
C ALA A 214 -31.72 11.54 -97.59
N ALA A 215 -30.88 12.36 -96.89
CA ALA A 215 -30.49 13.70 -97.37
C ALA A 215 -29.64 13.62 -98.64
N GLU A 216 -28.71 12.64 -98.73
CA GLU A 216 -27.93 12.40 -99.96
C GLU A 216 -28.89 12.01 -101.14
N SER A 217 -29.84 11.11 -100.86
CA SER A 217 -30.84 10.70 -101.91
C SER A 217 -31.70 11.85 -102.36
N LEU A 218 -32.15 12.74 -101.43
CA LEU A 218 -32.88 13.94 -101.75
C LEU A 218 -32.02 14.96 -102.59
N SER A 219 -30.74 15.04 -102.29
CA SER A 219 -29.79 15.89 -103.09
C SER A 219 -29.65 15.41 -104.55
N PHE A 220 -29.49 14.08 -104.71
CA PHE A 220 -29.48 13.45 -106.05
C PHE A 220 -30.79 13.64 -106.81
N MET A 221 -31.98 13.47 -106.12
CA MET A 221 -33.27 13.77 -106.83
C MET A 221 -33.42 15.26 -107.16
N ALA A 222 -32.91 16.17 -106.35
CA ALA A 222 -32.88 17.58 -106.70
C ALA A 222 -32.02 17.96 -107.87
N GLU A 223 -30.83 17.30 -107.98
CA GLU A 223 -29.97 17.44 -109.16
C GLU A 223 -30.59 16.82 -110.45
N ASP A 224 -31.20 15.66 -110.31
CA ASP A 224 -31.92 15.09 -111.45
C ASP A 224 -33.14 15.94 -111.88
N LEU A 225 -33.90 16.45 -110.99
CA LEU A 225 -35.00 17.36 -111.30
C LEU A 225 -34.47 18.64 -111.98
N LYS A 226 -33.37 19.20 -111.52
CA LYS A 226 -32.69 20.34 -112.13
C LYS A 226 -32.24 20.03 -113.52
N ALA A 227 -31.67 18.82 -113.77
CA ALA A 227 -31.28 18.38 -115.08
C ALA A 227 -32.49 18.18 -116.01
N VAL A 228 -33.62 17.70 -115.52
CA VAL A 228 -34.86 17.57 -116.34
C VAL A 228 -35.40 18.92 -116.66
N ILE A 229 -35.45 19.85 -115.68
CA ILE A 229 -35.99 21.25 -115.93
C ILE A 229 -35.12 21.96 -116.90
N SER A 230 -33.80 21.80 -116.92
CA SER A 230 -32.87 22.42 -117.82
C SER A 230 -33.08 21.96 -119.28
N LYS A 231 -33.69 20.79 -119.53
CA LYS A 231 -34.05 20.27 -120.83
C LYS A 231 -35.31 20.92 -121.47
N PHE A 232 -36.13 21.57 -120.57
CA PHE A 232 -37.37 22.28 -120.98
C PHE A 232 -37.22 23.78 -121.14
N GLN A 233 -35.97 24.34 -121.04
CA GLN A 233 -35.75 25.80 -121.35
C GLN A 233 -35.58 25.88 -122.89
N TYR A 234 -36.54 26.53 -123.49
CA TYR A 234 -36.55 27.13 -124.84
C TYR A 234 -35.71 28.38 -124.84
#